data_0edd027d5d8e0021ab0d53fe78bc7d63
#
_entry.id   0edd027d5d8e0021ab0d53fe78bc7d63
#
_cell.length_a   1.000
_cell.length_b   1.000
_cell.length_c   1.000
_cell.angle_alpha   90.00
_cell.angle_beta   90.00
_cell.angle_gamma   90.00
#
_symmetry.space_group_name_H-M   'P 1'
#
loop_
_entity.id
_entity.type
_entity.pdbx_description
1 polymer ?
#
loop_
_entity_poly.entity_id
_entity_poly.type
_entity_poly.pdbx_seq_one_letter_code
_entity_poly.pdbx_strand_id
1 'polypeptide(L)'
;MTTTAPQHHDRLGREIQLETVVAYPSSNSLCIGRVIKINNKMIRVVNVEARTSWTQRGVNKYPADCVVLEGADVTMYLLKRQT
;
A
#
# COMPACT_ATOMS: atom_id res chain seq x y z
N MET A 1 -16.53 24.08 -7.90
CA MET A 1 -16.62 23.13 -6.80
C MET A 1 -15.51 22.08 -6.92
N THR A 2 -14.71 22.00 -5.91
CA THR A 2 -13.59 21.07 -5.91
C THR A 2 -14.09 19.68 -5.53
N THR A 3 -13.81 18.71 -6.38
CA THR A 3 -14.07 17.32 -6.05
C THR A 3 -12.97 16.87 -5.10
N THR A 4 -13.35 16.53 -3.90
CA THR A 4 -12.41 15.96 -2.95
C THR A 4 -12.13 14.52 -3.35
N ALA A 5 -10.86 14.15 -3.43
CA ALA A 5 -10.49 12.77 -3.62
C ALA A 5 -11.04 11.93 -2.47
N PRO A 6 -11.42 10.66 -2.72
CA PRO A 6 -11.86 9.79 -1.64
C PRO A 6 -10.78 9.70 -0.55
N GLN A 7 -11.21 9.80 0.69
CA GLN A 7 -10.32 9.65 1.83
C GLN A 7 -10.51 8.26 2.43
N HIS A 8 -9.44 7.53 2.50
CA HIS A 8 -9.46 6.20 3.08
C HIS A 8 -8.50 6.14 4.26
N HIS A 9 -8.84 5.32 5.22
CA HIS A 9 -8.01 5.10 6.39
C HIS A 9 -7.64 3.63 6.46
N ASP A 10 -6.45 3.36 6.95
CA ASP A 10 -5.97 2.01 7.12
C ASP A 10 -6.61 1.36 8.35
N ARG A 11 -6.18 0.16 8.68
CA ARG A 11 -6.72 -0.59 9.80
C ARG A 11 -6.50 0.10 11.14
N LEU A 12 -5.48 0.93 11.24
CA LEU A 12 -5.15 1.66 12.46
C LEU A 12 -5.71 3.08 12.49
N GLY A 13 -6.48 3.46 11.47
CA GLY A 13 -7.09 4.79 11.40
C GLY A 13 -6.21 5.86 10.80
N ARG A 14 -5.06 5.50 10.20
CA ARG A 14 -4.18 6.47 9.54
C ARG A 14 -4.68 6.73 8.14
N GLU A 15 -4.59 7.99 7.70
CA GLU A 15 -5.02 8.35 6.36
C GLU A 15 -4.08 7.77 5.30
N ILE A 16 -4.66 7.20 4.26
CA ILE A 16 -3.92 6.65 3.13
C ILE A 16 -3.85 7.70 2.03
N GLN A 17 -2.63 8.01 1.59
CA GLN A 17 -2.39 8.98 0.53
C GLN A 17 -1.63 8.33 -0.61
N LEU A 18 -1.64 8.99 -1.78
CA LEU A 18 -0.82 8.53 -2.91
C LEU A 18 0.65 8.50 -2.51
N GLU A 19 1.36 7.54 -3.03
CA GLU A 19 2.79 7.31 -2.78
C GLU A 19 3.10 6.81 -1.37
N THR A 20 2.07 6.61 -0.53
CA THR A 20 2.26 6.04 0.80
C THR A 20 2.61 4.56 0.68
N VAL A 21 3.51 4.10 1.54
CA VAL A 21 3.87 2.69 1.63
C VAL A 21 2.97 2.03 2.66
N VAL A 22 2.39 0.90 2.28
CA VAL A 22 1.47 0.16 3.15
C VAL A 22 1.84 -1.32 3.17
N ALA A 23 1.53 -1.98 4.28
CA ALA A 23 1.54 -3.44 4.36
C ALA A 23 0.15 -3.92 3.96
N TYR A 24 0.07 -4.94 3.11
CA TYR A 24 -1.20 -5.49 2.65
C TYR A 24 -1.10 -7.00 2.54
N PRO A 25 -2.23 -7.71 2.73
CA PRO A 25 -2.23 -9.17 2.60
C PRO A 25 -2.23 -9.57 1.13
N SER A 26 -1.47 -10.63 0.81
CA SER A 26 -1.45 -11.20 -0.52
C SER A 26 -1.28 -12.70 -0.39
N SER A 27 -2.30 -13.46 -0.79
CA SER A 27 -2.31 -14.92 -0.62
C SER A 27 -2.05 -15.26 0.84
N ASN A 28 -0.99 -15.99 1.14
CA ASN A 28 -0.66 -16.42 2.49
C ASN A 28 0.42 -15.57 3.14
N SER A 29 0.75 -14.42 2.56
CA SER A 29 1.83 -13.61 3.12
C SER A 29 1.45 -12.15 3.19
N LEU A 30 2.22 -11.41 3.97
CA LEU A 30 2.10 -9.97 4.09
C LEU A 30 3.10 -9.33 3.15
N CYS A 31 2.62 -8.44 2.29
CA CYS A 31 3.45 -7.76 1.32
C CYS A 31 3.52 -6.27 1.63
N ILE A 32 4.55 -5.62 1.13
CA ILE A 32 4.73 -4.18 1.24
C ILE A 32 4.54 -3.58 -0.14
N GLY A 33 3.73 -2.55 -0.22
CA GLY A 33 3.46 -1.90 -1.51
C GLY A 33 3.32 -0.41 -1.38
N ARG A 34 3.34 0.25 -2.53
CA ARG A 34 3.14 1.69 -2.63
C ARG A 34 1.78 1.96 -3.25
N VAL A 35 1.04 2.89 -2.66
CA VAL A 35 -0.28 3.28 -3.17
C VAL A 35 -0.11 4.14 -4.41
N ILE A 36 -0.64 3.68 -5.53
CA ILE A 36 -0.53 4.40 -6.82
C ILE A 36 -1.85 4.99 -7.27
N LYS A 37 -2.96 4.56 -6.67
CA LYS A 37 -4.27 5.09 -7.02
C LYS A 37 -5.23 4.91 -5.86
N ILE A 38 -6.10 5.89 -5.67
CA ILE A 38 -7.14 5.83 -4.64
C ILE A 38 -8.48 5.89 -5.35
N ASN A 39 -9.25 4.80 -5.23
CA ASN A 39 -10.58 4.69 -5.81
C ASN A 39 -11.64 4.91 -4.74
N ASN A 40 -12.92 4.92 -5.14
CA ASN A 40 -14.00 5.19 -4.20
C ASN A 40 -14.07 4.18 -3.05
N LYS A 41 -13.78 2.92 -3.31
CA LYS A 41 -13.91 1.86 -2.30
C LYS A 41 -12.60 1.16 -1.99
N MET A 42 -11.63 1.26 -2.88
CA MET A 42 -10.39 0.49 -2.79
C MET A 42 -9.20 1.37 -3.13
N ILE A 43 -8.03 0.90 -2.76
CA ILE A 43 -6.77 1.51 -3.19
C ILE A 43 -6.04 0.53 -4.08
N ARG A 44 -5.24 1.06 -5.00
CA ARG A 44 -4.39 0.22 -5.85
C ARG A 44 -2.96 0.33 -5.34
N VAL A 45 -2.34 -0.82 -5.08
CA VAL A 45 -0.98 -0.87 -4.54
C VAL A 45 -0.10 -1.68 -5.48
N VAL A 46 1.16 -1.26 -5.59
CA VAL A 46 2.19 -2.00 -6.33
C VAL A 46 3.20 -2.52 -5.32
N ASN A 47 3.48 -3.81 -5.38
CA ASN A 47 4.48 -4.42 -4.51
C ASN A 47 5.84 -3.74 -4.75
N VAL A 48 6.51 -3.32 -3.68
CA VAL A 48 7.81 -2.64 -3.81
C VAL A 48 8.88 -3.54 -4.42
N GLU A 49 8.63 -4.85 -4.47
CA GLU A 49 9.54 -5.82 -5.06
C GLU A 49 9.14 -6.22 -6.49
N ALA A 50 8.11 -5.58 -7.04
CA ALA A 50 7.66 -5.88 -8.38
C ALA A 50 8.78 -5.65 -9.39
N ARG A 51 9.11 -6.68 -10.16
CA ARG A 51 10.23 -6.62 -11.12
C ARG A 51 9.78 -6.69 -12.57
N THR A 52 8.56 -7.13 -12.80
CA THR A 52 8.04 -7.26 -14.15
C THR A 52 6.95 -6.24 -14.38
N SER A 53 6.77 -5.84 -15.64
CA SER A 53 5.76 -4.85 -15.99
C SER A 53 4.34 -5.30 -15.60
N TRP A 54 4.10 -6.59 -15.61
CA TRP A 54 2.79 -7.10 -15.27
C TRP A 54 2.53 -7.10 -13.76
N THR A 55 3.55 -7.34 -12.96
CA THR A 55 3.41 -7.22 -11.50
C THR A 55 3.38 -5.76 -11.05
N GLN A 56 3.88 -4.85 -11.89
CA GLN A 56 3.86 -3.41 -11.60
C GLN A 56 2.51 -2.77 -11.85
N ARG A 57 1.54 -3.48 -12.41
CA ARG A 57 0.19 -2.96 -12.59
C ARG A 57 -0.51 -2.73 -11.25
N GLY A 58 -0.10 -3.46 -10.25
CA GLY A 58 -0.67 -3.35 -8.94
C GLY A 58 -1.92 -4.19 -8.76
N VAL A 59 -2.41 -4.19 -7.55
CA VAL A 59 -3.64 -4.90 -7.18
C VAL A 59 -4.52 -3.97 -6.37
N ASN A 60 -5.82 -4.20 -6.43
CA ASN A 60 -6.77 -3.43 -5.63
C ASN A 60 -6.92 -4.11 -4.27
N LYS A 61 -6.85 -3.31 -3.23
CA LYS A 61 -7.01 -3.79 -1.84
C LYS A 61 -7.94 -2.85 -1.10
N TYR A 62 -8.68 -3.39 -0.13
CA TYR A 62 -9.49 -2.56 0.74
C TYR A 62 -8.59 -1.82 1.71
N PRO A 63 -8.83 -0.52 1.92
CA PRO A 63 -8.00 0.25 2.86
C PRO A 63 -7.97 -0.35 4.26
N ALA A 64 -9.10 -0.91 4.71
CA ALA A 64 -9.19 -1.50 6.05
C ALA A 64 -8.32 -2.75 6.23
N ASP A 65 -7.85 -3.35 5.12
CA ASP A 65 -6.96 -4.50 5.16
C ASP A 65 -5.49 -4.10 5.12
N CYS A 66 -5.21 -2.82 4.98
CA CYS A 66 -3.85 -2.31 4.85
C CYS A 66 -3.41 -1.59 6.11
N VAL A 67 -2.11 -1.45 6.29
CA VAL A 67 -1.53 -0.68 7.39
C VAL A 67 -0.48 0.25 6.80
N VAL A 68 -0.65 1.55 7.03
CA VAL A 68 0.33 2.55 6.59
C VAL A 68 1.62 2.37 7.37
N LEU A 69 2.74 2.33 6.66
CA LEU A 69 4.06 2.20 7.26
C LEU A 69 4.80 3.53 7.16
N GLU A 70 5.49 3.89 8.23
CA GLU A 70 6.37 5.05 8.21
C GLU A 70 7.74 4.64 7.70
N GLY A 71 8.58 5.64 7.35
CA GLY A 71 9.87 5.37 6.75
C GLY A 71 10.75 4.41 7.52
N ALA A 72 10.75 4.53 8.86
CA ALA A 72 11.55 3.64 9.69
C ALA A 72 11.08 2.19 9.59
N ASP A 73 9.76 1.97 9.53
CA ASP A 73 9.19 0.63 9.40
C ASP A 73 9.59 -0.02 8.07
N VAL A 74 9.56 0.76 7.00
CA VAL A 74 9.94 0.28 5.68
C VAL A 74 11.42 -0.09 5.67
N THR A 75 12.27 0.75 6.24
CA THR A 75 13.71 0.50 6.31
C THR A 75 14.00 -0.79 7.06
N MET A 76 13.34 -0.98 8.20
CA MET A 76 13.53 -2.19 9.00
C MET A 76 13.11 -3.44 8.23
N TYR A 77 12.00 -3.36 7.52
CA TYR A 77 11.52 -4.48 6.71
C TYR A 77 12.54 -4.85 5.63
N LEU A 78 13.04 -3.84 4.91
CA LEU A 78 13.99 -4.08 3.84
C LEU A 78 15.30 -4.65 4.36
N LEU A 79 15.77 -4.17 5.51
CA LEU A 79 17.00 -4.69 6.12
C LEU A 79 16.83 -6.15 6.53
N LYS A 80 15.69 -6.51 7.10
CA LYS A 80 15.46 -7.90 7.49
C LYS A 80 15.44 -8.85 6.31
N ARG A 81 14.99 -8.36 5.17
CA ARG A 81 14.90 -9.19 3.98
C ARG A 81 16.26 -9.50 3.37
N GLN A 82 17.24 -8.68 3.67
CA GLN A 82 18.58 -8.85 3.11
C GLN A 82 19.45 -9.80 3.93
N THR A 83 18.96 -10.26 5.05
CA THR A 83 19.70 -11.21 5.90
C THR A 83 19.33 -12.64 5.65
#